data_97d5b21be521370d69e444a3b3db28a0
#
_entry.id   97d5b21be521370d69e444a3b3db28a0
#
_cell.length_a   1.000
_cell.length_b   1.000
_cell.length_c   1.000
_cell.angle_alpha   90.00
_cell.angle_beta   90.00
_cell.angle_gamma   90.00
#
_symmetry.space_group_name_H-M   'P 1'
#
loop_
_entity.id
_entity.type
_entity.pdbx_description
1 polymer ?
#
loop_
_entity_poly.entity_id
_entity_poly.type
_entity_poly.pdbx_seq_one_letter_code
_entity_poly.pdbx_strand_id
1 'polypeptide(L)'
;MARSIELQEIEVWDGNTASSNALRQAQIDVIAAYPITPSTPIVQNYGSFKDNGYVDGEFVLVESEHAAMSACVGAAAAGGRVSTATSSQGLALMVEVLYQASGMRLPIVLNLVNRALAAPLNIHGDHSDMYLSRDSGWISLCTCNPQEAYDFTLMAFKIAEHQKVRVPTIVNQDGFLCSHTVQNVRPLSDAVAYQFVGEYQTKHSLLDFDKPVSYGAQAEEEWHYEHKAQLHHAIMSASSVIEEVFNDFAKLTGRQYHLTKTFQLEDAEIAIFALGTTYESAIVAAKEMRKKGIKAGVATIHSLRPFPYERLGQDLKNLKALAILDKSSPAGAMGAMFNEVTSAVYQTQGTKHPVVSNYIYGLGERDMTITHLCEIFEEINEDALKGTLTHPTQQFIGLRGPKMSFF
;
A
#
# COMPACT_ATOMS: atom_id res chain seq x y z
N MET A 1 23.24 -12.93 15.67
CA MET A 1 23.51 -11.72 16.48
C MET A 1 22.97 -10.54 15.69
N ALA A 2 21.97 -9.85 16.21
CA ALA A 2 21.43 -8.65 15.58
C ALA A 2 22.56 -7.60 15.52
N ARG A 3 23.04 -7.26 14.31
CA ARG A 3 23.90 -6.09 14.14
C ARG A 3 23.04 -4.88 14.44
N SER A 4 23.51 -4.02 15.33
CA SER A 4 22.79 -2.82 15.72
C SER A 4 22.43 -1.94 14.51
N ILE A 5 21.30 -1.25 14.57
CA ILE A 5 20.84 -0.26 13.58
C ILE A 5 21.95 0.74 13.20
N GLU A 6 22.89 0.99 14.11
CA GLU A 6 24.05 1.89 13.95
C GLU A 6 25.04 1.49 12.84
N LEU A 7 24.97 0.26 12.33
CA LEU A 7 25.88 -0.24 11.29
C LEU A 7 25.28 -0.21 9.87
N GLN A 8 24.04 0.25 9.69
CA GLN A 8 23.45 0.45 8.36
C GLN A 8 23.86 1.84 7.84
N GLU A 9 24.47 1.86 6.68
CA GLU A 9 24.78 3.12 5.99
C GLU A 9 23.51 3.90 5.70
N ILE A 10 23.60 5.22 5.76
CA ILE A 10 22.48 6.11 5.43
C ILE A 10 22.66 6.55 4.01
N GLU A 11 21.64 6.29 3.21
CA GLU A 11 21.51 6.79 1.86
C GLU A 11 20.42 7.89 1.80
N VAL A 12 20.49 8.73 0.78
CA VAL A 12 19.57 9.85 0.58
C VAL A 12 18.75 9.56 -0.66
N TRP A 13 17.60 8.91 -0.48
CA TRP A 13 16.73 8.40 -1.54
C TRP A 13 15.31 8.94 -1.46
N ASP A 14 14.69 9.10 -2.62
CA ASP A 14 13.25 9.19 -2.74
C ASP A 14 12.61 7.79 -2.81
N GLY A 15 11.27 7.73 -2.79
CA GLY A 15 10.55 6.45 -2.79
C GLY A 15 10.78 5.63 -4.06
N ASN A 16 10.94 6.27 -5.22
CA ASN A 16 11.23 5.55 -6.47
C ASN A 16 12.64 4.94 -6.46
N THR A 17 13.63 5.67 -5.99
CA THR A 17 15.00 5.19 -5.83
C THR A 17 15.04 4.06 -4.79
N ALA A 18 14.32 4.22 -3.69
CA ALA A 18 14.19 3.21 -2.64
C ALA A 18 13.60 1.90 -3.20
N SER A 19 12.47 1.98 -3.90
CA SER A 19 11.84 0.82 -4.53
C SER A 19 12.73 0.16 -5.58
N SER A 20 13.38 0.94 -6.46
CA SER A 20 14.26 0.39 -7.51
C SER A 20 15.48 -0.35 -6.94
N ASN A 21 16.08 0.16 -5.85
CA ASN A 21 17.18 -0.54 -5.18
C ASN A 21 16.70 -1.83 -4.48
N ALA A 22 15.51 -1.83 -3.89
CA ALA A 22 14.92 -3.06 -3.35
C ALA A 22 14.68 -4.11 -4.44
N LEU A 23 14.18 -3.70 -5.62
CA LEU A 23 14.01 -4.57 -6.79
C LEU A 23 15.37 -5.15 -7.26
N ARG A 24 16.40 -4.31 -7.33
CA ARG A 24 17.78 -4.76 -7.67
C ARG A 24 18.26 -5.83 -6.71
N GLN A 25 18.07 -5.62 -5.40
CA GLN A 25 18.50 -6.54 -4.36
C GLN A 25 17.65 -7.81 -4.24
N ALA A 26 16.41 -7.80 -4.75
CA ALA A 26 15.53 -8.96 -4.75
C ALA A 26 15.90 -10.00 -5.82
N GLN A 27 16.85 -9.71 -6.71
CA GLN A 27 17.29 -10.60 -7.80
C GLN A 27 16.11 -11.09 -8.65
N ILE A 28 15.49 -10.15 -9.33
CA ILE A 28 14.34 -10.40 -10.21
C ILE A 28 14.81 -11.03 -11.50
N ASP A 29 14.13 -12.09 -11.96
CA ASP A 29 14.41 -12.72 -13.25
C ASP A 29 13.86 -11.90 -14.42
N VAL A 30 12.66 -11.30 -14.26
CA VAL A 30 12.01 -10.50 -15.29
C VAL A 30 11.31 -9.29 -14.69
N ILE A 31 11.60 -8.12 -15.23
CA ILE A 31 10.80 -6.92 -15.06
C ILE A 31 10.26 -6.48 -16.42
N ALA A 32 8.93 -6.44 -16.57
CA ALA A 32 8.29 -5.94 -17.77
C ALA A 32 7.66 -4.59 -17.47
N ALA A 33 7.86 -3.60 -18.32
CA ALA A 33 7.49 -2.23 -18.02
C ALA A 33 7.01 -1.42 -19.22
N TYR A 34 6.05 -0.54 -18.96
CA TYR A 34 5.70 0.60 -19.79
C TYR A 34 5.77 1.85 -18.93
N PRO A 35 6.51 2.90 -19.33
CA PRO A 35 6.77 4.06 -18.48
C PRO A 35 5.54 4.94 -18.31
N ILE A 36 5.17 5.23 -17.07
CA ILE A 36 4.11 6.17 -16.72
C ILE A 36 4.48 7.00 -15.49
N THR A 37 4.29 8.34 -15.56
CA THR A 37 4.50 9.25 -14.43
C THR A 37 3.51 8.96 -13.29
N PRO A 38 3.94 8.92 -11.98
CA PRO A 38 5.30 9.18 -11.48
C PRO A 38 6.14 7.91 -11.19
N SER A 39 5.74 6.71 -11.66
CA SER A 39 6.48 5.45 -11.41
C SER A 39 7.68 5.25 -12.34
N THR A 40 7.80 6.02 -13.41
CA THR A 40 8.85 5.86 -14.43
C THR A 40 10.27 5.72 -13.86
N PRO A 41 10.72 6.49 -12.84
CA PRO A 41 12.08 6.34 -12.32
C PRO A 41 12.38 4.95 -11.74
N ILE A 42 11.39 4.21 -11.24
CA ILE A 42 11.61 2.84 -10.76
C ILE A 42 12.18 1.96 -11.87
N VAL A 43 11.50 1.95 -13.02
CA VAL A 43 11.90 1.10 -14.15
C VAL A 43 13.12 1.63 -14.88
N GLN A 44 13.30 2.96 -14.95
CA GLN A 44 14.50 3.58 -15.52
C GLN A 44 15.75 3.24 -14.71
N ASN A 45 15.69 3.34 -13.39
CA ASN A 45 16.79 2.95 -12.51
C ASN A 45 17.11 1.46 -12.68
N TYR A 46 16.09 0.60 -12.75
CA TYR A 46 16.32 -0.83 -12.96
C TYR A 46 16.99 -1.11 -14.32
N GLY A 47 16.55 -0.44 -15.39
CA GLY A 47 17.22 -0.50 -16.70
C GLY A 47 18.69 -0.08 -16.61
N SER A 48 18.99 0.99 -15.87
CA SER A 48 20.37 1.43 -15.63
C SER A 48 21.18 0.39 -14.84
N PHE A 49 20.58 -0.30 -13.87
CA PHE A 49 21.24 -1.41 -13.18
C PHE A 49 21.57 -2.56 -14.11
N LYS A 50 20.67 -2.89 -15.05
CA LYS A 50 20.90 -3.92 -16.08
C LYS A 50 22.05 -3.52 -17.01
N ASP A 51 22.02 -2.29 -17.55
CA ASP A 51 23.03 -1.78 -18.47
C ASP A 51 24.44 -1.72 -17.86
N ASN A 52 24.53 -1.50 -16.55
CA ASN A 52 25.78 -1.46 -15.80
C ASN A 52 26.18 -2.81 -15.19
N GLY A 53 25.44 -3.89 -15.43
CA GLY A 53 25.77 -5.24 -14.98
C GLY A 53 25.55 -5.49 -13.48
N TYR A 54 24.71 -4.71 -12.82
CA TYR A 54 24.35 -4.91 -11.41
C TYR A 54 23.26 -5.96 -11.21
N VAL A 55 22.53 -6.33 -12.28
CA VAL A 55 21.47 -7.33 -12.26
C VAL A 55 21.57 -8.22 -13.49
N ASP A 56 21.25 -9.51 -13.35
CA ASP A 56 21.25 -10.49 -14.46
C ASP A 56 19.87 -10.62 -15.09
N GLY A 57 18.79 -10.27 -14.37
CA GLY A 57 17.39 -10.40 -14.83
C GLY A 57 17.09 -9.62 -16.10
N GLU A 58 16.07 -10.06 -16.83
CA GLU A 58 15.66 -9.42 -18.08
C GLU A 58 14.79 -8.18 -17.85
N PHE A 59 15.11 -7.11 -18.56
CA PHE A 59 14.33 -5.88 -18.62
C PHE A 59 13.59 -5.80 -19.96
N VAL A 60 12.26 -5.95 -19.90
CA VAL A 60 11.41 -6.04 -21.09
C VAL A 60 10.54 -4.79 -21.22
N LEU A 61 10.83 -3.96 -22.22
CA LEU A 61 9.97 -2.85 -22.60
C LEU A 61 8.87 -3.35 -23.54
N VAL A 62 7.65 -2.95 -23.22
CA VAL A 62 6.43 -3.36 -23.95
C VAL A 62 5.65 -2.13 -24.41
N GLU A 63 4.59 -2.33 -25.21
CA GLU A 63 3.83 -1.24 -25.83
C GLU A 63 2.66 -0.71 -24.97
N SER A 64 2.37 -1.37 -23.84
CA SER A 64 1.30 -0.93 -22.92
C SER A 64 1.45 -1.56 -21.54
N GLU A 65 0.77 -1.00 -20.54
CA GLU A 65 0.73 -1.58 -19.19
C GLU A 65 0.00 -2.93 -19.16
N HIS A 66 -1.01 -3.12 -20.00
CA HIS A 66 -1.68 -4.42 -20.18
C HIS A 66 -0.68 -5.48 -20.65
N ALA A 67 0.14 -5.16 -21.66
CA ALA A 67 1.19 -6.04 -22.15
C ALA A 67 2.27 -6.28 -21.06
N ALA A 68 2.62 -5.26 -20.26
CA ALA A 68 3.57 -5.41 -19.16
C ALA A 68 3.09 -6.45 -18.14
N MET A 69 1.85 -6.33 -17.67
CA MET A 69 1.30 -7.30 -16.71
C MET A 69 1.11 -8.67 -17.33
N SER A 70 0.73 -8.76 -18.60
CA SER A 70 0.61 -10.04 -19.33
C SER A 70 1.97 -10.74 -19.46
N ALA A 71 3.03 -10.00 -19.76
CA ALA A 71 4.40 -10.53 -19.77
C ALA A 71 4.83 -11.02 -18.39
N CYS A 72 4.50 -10.27 -17.33
CA CYS A 72 4.74 -10.68 -15.94
C CYS A 72 4.01 -11.99 -15.59
N VAL A 73 2.77 -12.16 -16.02
CA VAL A 73 2.00 -13.41 -15.82
C VAL A 73 2.69 -14.58 -16.51
N GLY A 74 3.10 -14.41 -17.78
CA GLY A 74 3.82 -15.45 -18.53
C GLY A 74 5.14 -15.84 -17.85
N ALA A 75 5.96 -14.87 -17.47
CA ALA A 75 7.25 -15.08 -16.81
C ALA A 75 7.08 -15.75 -15.43
N ALA A 76 6.10 -15.33 -14.63
CA ALA A 76 5.82 -15.94 -13.33
C ALA A 76 5.29 -17.39 -13.48
N ALA A 77 4.46 -17.65 -14.49
CA ALA A 77 3.99 -19.00 -14.81
C ALA A 77 5.12 -19.92 -15.30
N ALA A 78 6.13 -19.34 -15.97
CA ALA A 78 7.37 -20.03 -16.33
C ALA A 78 8.29 -20.32 -15.15
N GLY A 79 8.01 -19.72 -13.98
CA GLY A 79 8.74 -19.97 -12.72
C GLY A 79 9.74 -18.88 -12.32
N GLY A 80 9.76 -17.75 -13.01
CA GLY A 80 10.62 -16.62 -12.69
C GLY A 80 10.10 -15.76 -11.53
N ARG A 81 11.00 -15.10 -10.83
CA ARG A 81 10.69 -14.00 -9.90
C ARG A 81 10.44 -12.72 -10.70
N VAL A 82 9.27 -12.12 -10.55
CA VAL A 82 8.78 -11.12 -11.49
C VAL A 82 8.31 -9.86 -10.78
N SER A 83 8.57 -8.71 -11.40
CA SER A 83 8.06 -7.43 -10.92
C SER A 83 7.67 -6.50 -12.07
N THR A 84 6.88 -5.47 -11.72
CA THR A 84 6.58 -4.32 -12.57
C THR A 84 6.27 -3.10 -11.70
N ALA A 85 6.18 -1.92 -12.34
CA ALA A 85 5.74 -0.68 -11.68
C ALA A 85 4.78 0.08 -12.59
N THR A 86 3.78 0.73 -11.98
CA THR A 86 2.79 1.53 -12.72
C THR A 86 2.15 2.60 -11.84
N SER A 87 1.20 3.35 -12.44
CA SER A 87 0.43 4.42 -11.81
C SER A 87 -0.90 4.61 -12.53
N SER A 88 -1.96 5.06 -11.84
CA SER A 88 -3.17 5.66 -12.43
C SER A 88 -3.79 4.86 -13.58
N GLN A 89 -3.89 5.47 -14.78
CA GLN A 89 -4.45 4.85 -15.97
C GLN A 89 -3.71 3.58 -16.40
N GLY A 90 -2.39 3.50 -16.12
CA GLY A 90 -1.62 2.28 -16.35
C GLY A 90 -2.13 1.12 -15.52
N LEU A 91 -2.43 1.36 -14.22
CA LEU A 91 -3.07 0.35 -13.40
C LEU A 91 -4.47 0.02 -13.92
N ALA A 92 -5.28 1.04 -14.31
CA ALA A 92 -6.61 0.82 -14.86
C ALA A 92 -6.56 -0.10 -16.09
N LEU A 93 -5.56 0.06 -16.95
CA LEU A 93 -5.34 -0.81 -18.11
C LEU A 93 -4.86 -2.21 -17.73
N MET A 94 -4.20 -2.37 -16.57
CA MET A 94 -3.78 -3.67 -16.03
C MET A 94 -4.90 -4.45 -15.33
N VAL A 95 -6.00 -3.80 -14.91
CA VAL A 95 -6.99 -4.39 -13.97
C VAL A 95 -7.50 -5.75 -14.43
N GLU A 96 -7.80 -5.94 -15.72
CA GLU A 96 -8.22 -7.22 -16.27
C GLU A 96 -7.21 -8.35 -15.94
N VAL A 97 -5.91 -8.07 -16.16
CA VAL A 97 -4.85 -9.05 -15.96
C VAL A 97 -4.53 -9.26 -14.48
N LEU A 98 -4.81 -8.29 -13.61
CA LEU A 98 -4.63 -8.47 -12.16
C LEU A 98 -5.48 -9.62 -11.61
N TYR A 99 -6.75 -9.73 -12.05
CA TYR A 99 -7.63 -10.84 -11.66
C TYR A 99 -7.12 -12.19 -12.17
N GLN A 100 -6.50 -12.20 -13.35
CA GLN A 100 -5.85 -13.40 -13.90
C GLN A 100 -4.66 -13.84 -13.03
N ALA A 101 -3.75 -12.90 -12.72
CA ALA A 101 -2.55 -13.17 -11.93
C ALA A 101 -2.89 -13.75 -10.55
N SER A 102 -3.87 -13.17 -9.85
CA SER A 102 -4.32 -13.63 -8.53
C SER A 102 -5.03 -14.99 -8.61
N GLY A 103 -5.91 -15.16 -9.61
CA GLY A 103 -6.62 -16.43 -9.84
C GLY A 103 -5.68 -17.59 -10.16
N MET A 104 -4.60 -17.33 -10.88
CA MET A 104 -3.52 -18.30 -11.19
C MET A 104 -2.54 -18.47 -10.03
N ARG A 105 -2.66 -17.68 -8.95
CA ARG A 105 -1.78 -17.76 -7.77
C ARG A 105 -0.30 -17.53 -8.12
N LEU A 106 -0.03 -16.53 -8.97
CA LEU A 106 1.32 -16.15 -9.41
C LEU A 106 1.90 -15.04 -8.51
N PRO A 107 3.05 -15.26 -7.86
CA PRO A 107 3.62 -14.32 -6.89
C PRO A 107 4.38 -13.16 -7.59
N ILE A 108 3.64 -12.26 -8.21
CA ILE A 108 4.15 -11.06 -8.86
C ILE A 108 4.19 -9.92 -7.85
N VAL A 109 5.24 -9.10 -7.84
CA VAL A 109 5.31 -7.87 -7.04
C VAL A 109 5.11 -6.65 -7.94
N LEU A 110 4.13 -5.82 -7.61
CA LEU A 110 3.82 -4.58 -8.31
C LEU A 110 4.10 -3.38 -7.38
N ASN A 111 5.00 -2.49 -7.79
CA ASN A 111 5.17 -1.18 -7.14
C ASN A 111 4.19 -0.19 -7.77
N LEU A 112 3.19 0.24 -6.99
CA LEU A 112 2.18 1.19 -7.42
C LEU A 112 2.48 2.57 -6.82
N VAL A 113 2.86 3.51 -7.70
CA VAL A 113 3.07 4.90 -7.31
C VAL A 113 1.76 5.65 -7.54
N ASN A 114 1.01 5.85 -6.47
CA ASN A 114 -0.37 6.30 -6.50
C ASN A 114 -0.53 7.67 -7.17
N ARG A 115 -1.41 7.73 -8.15
CA ARG A 115 -1.72 8.92 -8.94
C ARG A 115 -3.21 8.99 -9.23
N ALA A 116 -3.75 10.22 -9.25
CA ALA A 116 -5.14 10.50 -9.60
C ALA A 116 -5.56 9.85 -10.93
N LEU A 117 -6.76 9.29 -10.96
CA LEU A 117 -7.40 8.84 -12.19
C LEU A 117 -7.97 10.02 -12.97
N ALA A 118 -7.88 10.01 -14.30
CA ALA A 118 -8.59 10.96 -15.14
C ALA A 118 -10.11 10.64 -15.11
N ALA A 119 -11.03 11.57 -15.39
CA ALA A 119 -10.86 12.96 -15.76
C ALA A 119 -11.28 13.87 -14.60
N PRO A 120 -10.70 15.05 -14.51
CA PRO A 120 -9.70 15.62 -15.44
C PRO A 120 -8.33 14.94 -15.32
N LEU A 121 -7.50 15.02 -16.39
CA LEU A 121 -6.15 14.50 -16.34
C LEU A 121 -5.33 15.26 -15.29
N ASN A 122 -4.73 14.51 -14.39
CA ASN A 122 -3.79 15.02 -13.40
C ASN A 122 -2.68 13.99 -13.22
N ILE A 123 -1.42 14.43 -13.16
CA ILE A 123 -0.27 13.54 -12.98
C ILE A 123 0.14 13.36 -11.51
N HIS A 124 -0.47 14.13 -10.61
CA HIS A 124 -0.12 14.14 -9.18
C HIS A 124 -0.91 13.10 -8.38
N GLY A 125 -0.47 12.89 -7.13
CA GLY A 125 -0.92 11.80 -6.30
C GLY A 125 -2.34 11.95 -5.73
N ASP A 126 -3.09 10.86 -5.75
CA ASP A 126 -4.16 10.52 -4.84
C ASP A 126 -4.31 8.99 -4.79
N HIS A 127 -5.29 8.46 -4.04
CA HIS A 127 -5.42 7.02 -3.83
C HIS A 127 -6.50 6.37 -4.72
N SER A 128 -7.03 7.08 -5.72
CA SER A 128 -8.12 6.56 -6.56
C SER A 128 -7.70 5.32 -7.36
N ASP A 129 -6.46 5.26 -7.83
CA ASP A 129 -5.93 4.10 -8.56
C ASP A 129 -5.77 2.86 -7.67
N MET A 130 -5.29 3.01 -6.45
CA MET A 130 -5.13 1.92 -5.50
C MET A 130 -6.46 1.18 -5.26
N TYR A 131 -7.57 1.92 -5.20
CA TYR A 131 -8.87 1.31 -4.93
C TYR A 131 -9.45 0.54 -6.12
N LEU A 132 -8.95 0.73 -7.35
CA LEU A 132 -9.30 -0.14 -8.49
C LEU A 132 -8.80 -1.57 -8.30
N SER A 133 -7.65 -1.73 -7.68
CA SER A 133 -7.05 -3.05 -7.45
C SER A 133 -7.48 -3.71 -6.15
N ARG A 134 -8.19 -2.99 -5.28
CA ARG A 134 -8.56 -3.43 -3.92
C ARG A 134 -9.20 -4.81 -3.87
N ASP A 135 -10.06 -5.14 -4.83
CA ASP A 135 -10.84 -6.37 -4.85
C ASP A 135 -10.33 -7.40 -5.88
N SER A 136 -9.11 -7.17 -6.42
CA SER A 136 -8.51 -8.03 -7.47
C SER A 136 -7.89 -9.33 -6.93
N GLY A 137 -7.88 -9.55 -5.63
CA GLY A 137 -7.26 -10.75 -5.02
C GLY A 137 -5.73 -10.64 -4.85
N TRP A 138 -5.20 -9.43 -4.81
CA TRP A 138 -3.82 -9.12 -4.50
C TRP A 138 -3.67 -8.75 -3.01
N ILE A 139 -2.55 -9.14 -2.39
CA ILE A 139 -2.12 -8.47 -1.16
C ILE A 139 -1.78 -7.02 -1.51
N SER A 140 -2.19 -6.08 -0.66
CA SER A 140 -1.93 -4.66 -0.91
C SER A 140 -1.36 -4.02 0.35
N LEU A 141 -0.10 -3.60 0.27
CA LEU A 141 0.65 -2.95 1.35
C LEU A 141 0.72 -1.45 1.08
N CYS A 142 0.61 -0.61 2.13
CA CYS A 142 0.66 0.84 2.06
C CYS A 142 1.87 1.37 2.83
N THR A 143 2.63 2.27 2.23
CA THR A 143 3.83 2.87 2.80
C THR A 143 3.59 4.34 3.16
N CYS A 144 4.28 4.84 4.18
CA CYS A 144 4.19 6.24 4.62
C CYS A 144 5.39 7.10 4.18
N ASN A 145 6.51 6.48 3.79
CA ASN A 145 7.76 7.18 3.49
C ASN A 145 8.70 6.31 2.64
N PRO A 146 9.82 6.86 2.11
CA PRO A 146 10.79 6.12 1.30
C PRO A 146 11.44 4.92 2.01
N GLN A 147 11.65 4.98 3.33
CA GLN A 147 12.17 3.82 4.07
C GLN A 147 11.21 2.64 3.99
N GLU A 148 9.92 2.88 4.19
CA GLU A 148 8.90 1.85 4.08
C GLU A 148 8.73 1.37 2.62
N ALA A 149 8.88 2.25 1.62
CA ALA A 149 8.86 1.86 0.22
C ALA A 149 9.97 0.84 -0.11
N TYR A 150 11.18 1.05 0.39
CA TYR A 150 12.29 0.11 0.29
C TYR A 150 12.00 -1.20 1.04
N ASP A 151 11.69 -1.11 2.33
CA ASP A 151 11.52 -2.26 3.22
C ASP A 151 10.36 -3.16 2.74
N PHE A 152 9.22 -2.56 2.37
CA PHE A 152 8.04 -3.31 1.95
C PHE A 152 8.22 -3.93 0.57
N THR A 153 8.98 -3.29 -0.33
CA THR A 153 9.29 -3.91 -1.63
C THR A 153 10.12 -5.18 -1.45
N LEU A 154 11.13 -5.19 -0.56
CA LEU A 154 11.87 -6.43 -0.25
C LEU A 154 10.99 -7.49 0.40
N MET A 155 10.19 -7.09 1.39
CA MET A 155 9.29 -8.00 2.11
C MET A 155 8.17 -8.55 1.23
N ALA A 156 7.72 -7.79 0.22
CA ALA A 156 6.65 -8.19 -0.70
C ALA A 156 6.99 -9.48 -1.46
N PHE A 157 8.24 -9.68 -1.87
CA PHE A 157 8.67 -10.94 -2.51
C PHE A 157 8.52 -12.11 -1.55
N LYS A 158 9.05 -11.97 -0.34
CA LYS A 158 8.97 -13.03 0.68
C LYS A 158 7.52 -13.37 1.05
N ILE A 159 6.65 -12.37 1.10
CA ILE A 159 5.21 -12.54 1.37
C ILE A 159 4.51 -13.23 0.19
N ALA A 160 4.69 -12.71 -1.03
CA ALA A 160 4.05 -13.23 -2.23
C ALA A 160 4.45 -14.68 -2.54
N GLU A 161 5.74 -15.00 -2.38
CA GLU A 161 6.33 -16.31 -2.64
C GLU A 161 6.06 -17.33 -1.53
N HIS A 162 5.57 -16.90 -0.36
CA HIS A 162 5.38 -17.77 0.80
C HIS A 162 4.41 -18.92 0.48
N GLN A 163 4.79 -20.16 0.83
CA GLN A 163 4.08 -21.40 0.43
C GLN A 163 2.60 -21.45 0.84
N LYS A 164 2.25 -20.83 1.97
CA LYS A 164 0.86 -20.75 2.45
C LYS A 164 0.02 -19.71 1.71
N VAL A 165 0.66 -18.74 1.05
CA VAL A 165 0.01 -17.57 0.45
C VAL A 165 0.00 -17.70 -1.07
N ARG A 166 1.14 -17.58 -1.72
CA ARG A 166 1.29 -17.65 -3.18
C ARG A 166 0.25 -16.82 -3.93
N VAL A 167 0.22 -15.55 -3.65
CA VAL A 167 -0.60 -14.55 -4.35
C VAL A 167 0.23 -13.32 -4.66
N PRO A 168 -0.09 -12.59 -5.72
CA PRO A 168 0.64 -11.38 -6.05
C PRO A 168 0.45 -10.30 -4.99
N THR A 169 1.44 -9.40 -4.90
CA THR A 169 1.47 -8.34 -3.87
C THR A 169 1.74 -6.99 -4.51
N ILE A 170 0.95 -5.97 -4.11
CA ILE A 170 1.13 -4.56 -4.46
C ILE A 170 1.78 -3.83 -3.28
N VAL A 171 2.78 -3.01 -3.57
CA VAL A 171 3.35 -2.04 -2.64
C VAL A 171 2.96 -0.65 -3.12
N ASN A 172 2.13 0.05 -2.34
CA ASN A 172 1.62 1.38 -2.64
C ASN A 172 2.49 2.44 -1.99
N GLN A 173 2.81 3.50 -2.74
CA GLN A 173 3.44 4.70 -2.22
C GLN A 173 2.80 5.95 -2.82
N ASP A 174 2.70 7.03 -2.05
CA ASP A 174 2.16 8.31 -2.54
C ASP A 174 3.01 8.86 -3.69
N GLY A 175 2.37 9.15 -4.82
CA GLY A 175 2.99 9.86 -5.93
C GLY A 175 3.53 11.20 -5.46
N PHE A 176 4.66 11.62 -5.97
CA PHE A 176 5.45 12.80 -5.65
C PHE A 176 5.80 12.97 -4.16
N LEU A 177 4.83 12.97 -3.23
CA LEU A 177 5.07 13.19 -1.79
C LEU A 177 5.98 12.13 -1.16
N CYS A 178 5.91 10.87 -1.62
CA CYS A 178 6.86 9.83 -1.25
C CYS A 178 7.84 9.56 -2.40
N SER A 179 7.32 9.39 -3.61
CA SER A 179 8.08 8.87 -4.74
C SER A 179 9.18 9.80 -5.26
N HIS A 180 9.09 11.13 -5.00
CA HIS A 180 10.06 12.15 -5.43
C HIS A 180 10.56 13.02 -4.27
N THR A 181 10.20 12.72 -3.04
CA THR A 181 10.71 13.45 -1.85
C THR A 181 11.84 12.67 -1.22
N VAL A 182 13.01 13.29 -1.17
CA VAL A 182 14.25 12.69 -0.70
C VAL A 182 14.26 12.65 0.82
N GLN A 183 14.57 11.48 1.38
CA GLN A 183 14.71 11.26 2.81
C GLN A 183 15.93 10.36 3.12
N ASN A 184 16.32 10.30 4.37
CA ASN A 184 17.32 9.35 4.83
C ASN A 184 16.71 7.94 4.84
N VAL A 185 17.33 7.02 4.10
CA VAL A 185 16.97 5.60 4.03
C VAL A 185 18.14 4.77 4.52
N ARG A 186 17.89 3.72 5.26
CA ARG A 186 18.89 2.75 5.74
C ARG A 186 18.68 1.42 5.01
N PRO A 187 19.26 1.24 3.82
CA PRO A 187 19.14 -0.01 3.07
C PRO A 187 19.96 -1.12 3.73
N LEU A 188 19.61 -2.35 3.42
CA LEU A 188 20.46 -3.50 3.71
C LEU A 188 21.63 -3.54 2.73
N SER A 189 22.76 -4.14 3.14
CA SER A 189 23.77 -4.53 2.15
C SER A 189 23.21 -5.60 1.20
N ASP A 190 23.71 -5.67 -0.03
CA ASP A 190 23.22 -6.60 -1.06
C ASP A 190 23.20 -8.05 -0.57
N ALA A 191 24.27 -8.49 0.09
CA ALA A 191 24.36 -9.85 0.62
C ALA A 191 23.29 -10.15 1.68
N VAL A 192 22.98 -9.18 2.53
CA VAL A 192 21.97 -9.33 3.59
C VAL A 192 20.56 -9.29 3.01
N ALA A 193 20.31 -8.40 2.06
CA ALA A 193 19.03 -8.32 1.36
C ALA A 193 18.74 -9.61 0.59
N TYR A 194 19.73 -10.12 -0.17
CA TYR A 194 19.62 -11.39 -0.87
C TYR A 194 19.34 -12.55 0.09
N GLN A 195 20.07 -12.64 1.20
CA GLN A 195 19.84 -13.69 2.21
C GLN A 195 18.43 -13.58 2.82
N PHE A 196 17.92 -12.38 3.01
CA PHE A 196 16.59 -12.15 3.56
C PHE A 196 15.49 -12.57 2.59
N VAL A 197 15.56 -12.13 1.33
CA VAL A 197 14.58 -12.49 0.30
C VAL A 197 14.68 -13.97 -0.03
N GLY A 198 15.90 -14.49 -0.15
CA GLY A 198 16.20 -15.88 -0.46
C GLY A 198 16.03 -16.21 -1.94
N GLU A 199 16.40 -17.42 -2.31
CA GLU A 199 16.19 -17.96 -3.66
C GLU A 199 14.71 -18.29 -3.89
N TYR A 200 14.16 -17.88 -5.04
CA TYR A 200 12.80 -18.23 -5.40
C TYR A 200 12.73 -19.66 -5.93
N GLN A 201 11.85 -20.45 -5.38
CA GLN A 201 11.56 -21.81 -5.86
C GLN A 201 10.09 -21.92 -6.21
N THR A 202 9.80 -21.99 -7.49
CA THR A 202 8.44 -22.20 -7.96
C THR A 202 7.97 -23.62 -7.63
N LYS A 203 6.69 -23.75 -7.28
CA LYS A 203 6.07 -25.06 -7.07
C LYS A 203 5.69 -25.74 -8.39
N HIS A 204 5.30 -24.95 -9.37
CA HIS A 204 4.87 -25.38 -10.70
C HIS A 204 5.41 -24.40 -11.72
N SER A 205 5.92 -24.93 -12.83
CA SER A 205 6.45 -24.13 -13.94
C SER A 205 5.94 -24.66 -15.26
N LEU A 206 5.58 -23.76 -16.18
CA LEU A 206 5.27 -24.13 -17.56
C LEU A 206 6.49 -24.73 -18.29
N LEU A 207 7.70 -24.50 -17.76
CA LEU A 207 8.95 -25.03 -18.33
C LEU A 207 9.38 -26.38 -17.71
N ASP A 208 8.60 -26.92 -16.76
CA ASP A 208 8.81 -28.26 -16.21
C ASP A 208 8.12 -29.28 -17.13
N PHE A 209 8.84 -29.76 -18.14
CA PHE A 209 8.33 -30.74 -19.12
C PHE A 209 8.15 -32.14 -18.54
N ASP A 210 8.77 -32.44 -17.41
CA ASP A 210 8.61 -33.74 -16.72
C ASP A 210 7.33 -33.76 -15.87
N LYS A 211 6.84 -32.58 -15.45
CA LYS A 211 5.60 -32.39 -14.69
C LYS A 211 4.76 -31.28 -15.31
N PRO A 212 4.19 -31.52 -16.49
CA PRO A 212 3.47 -30.49 -17.22
C PRO A 212 2.26 -29.98 -16.45
N VAL A 213 2.09 -28.67 -16.43
CA VAL A 213 0.96 -27.97 -15.82
C VAL A 213 0.31 -27.02 -16.82
N SER A 214 -0.95 -26.66 -16.58
CA SER A 214 -1.63 -25.59 -17.31
C SER A 214 -2.14 -24.53 -16.34
N TYR A 215 -2.21 -23.31 -16.81
CA TYR A 215 -2.76 -22.17 -16.07
C TYR A 215 -3.95 -21.59 -16.84
N GLY A 216 -4.86 -20.90 -16.11
CA GLY A 216 -5.96 -20.20 -16.74
C GLY A 216 -7.07 -21.07 -17.29
N ALA A 217 -7.34 -22.22 -16.68
CA ALA A 217 -8.46 -23.07 -17.06
C ALA A 217 -9.80 -22.32 -16.93
N GLN A 218 -10.71 -22.52 -17.91
CA GLN A 218 -12.10 -22.15 -17.76
C GLN A 218 -12.73 -23.00 -16.66
N ALA A 219 -13.50 -22.40 -15.78
CA ALA A 219 -14.25 -23.07 -14.74
C ALA A 219 -15.73 -22.70 -14.84
N GLU A 220 -16.60 -23.69 -14.86
CA GLU A 220 -18.02 -23.51 -14.77
C GLU A 220 -18.45 -23.18 -13.31
N GLU A 221 -19.73 -22.93 -13.06
CA GLU A 221 -20.26 -22.52 -11.74
C GLU A 221 -19.88 -23.48 -10.61
N GLU A 222 -19.76 -24.77 -10.89
CA GLU A 222 -19.41 -25.82 -9.91
C GLU A 222 -18.00 -25.68 -9.32
N TRP A 223 -17.07 -25.04 -10.07
CA TRP A 223 -15.69 -24.86 -9.62
C TRP A 223 -15.26 -23.41 -9.44
N HIS A 224 -15.94 -22.47 -10.09
CA HIS A 224 -15.60 -21.05 -10.00
C HIS A 224 -15.73 -20.56 -8.55
N TYR A 225 -16.78 -20.94 -7.85
CA TYR A 225 -17.03 -20.56 -6.47
C TYR A 225 -15.94 -21.06 -5.52
N GLU A 226 -15.53 -22.33 -5.64
CA GLU A 226 -14.46 -22.93 -4.84
C GLU A 226 -13.10 -22.27 -5.10
N HIS A 227 -12.77 -21.95 -6.34
CA HIS A 227 -11.54 -21.22 -6.67
C HIS A 227 -11.54 -19.82 -6.03
N LYS A 228 -12.65 -19.09 -6.08
CA LYS A 228 -12.77 -17.78 -5.40
C LYS A 228 -12.68 -17.90 -3.89
N ALA A 229 -13.29 -18.90 -3.29
CA ALA A 229 -13.20 -19.19 -1.85
C ALA A 229 -11.75 -19.52 -1.44
N GLN A 230 -11.03 -20.32 -2.23
CA GLN A 230 -9.61 -20.63 -1.98
C GLN A 230 -8.74 -19.38 -2.04
N LEU A 231 -8.93 -18.50 -3.04
CA LEU A 231 -8.20 -17.24 -3.15
C LEU A 231 -8.50 -16.33 -1.94
N HIS A 232 -9.77 -16.18 -1.58
CA HIS A 232 -10.18 -15.42 -0.40
C HIS A 232 -9.50 -15.95 0.87
N HIS A 233 -9.52 -17.27 1.09
CA HIS A 233 -8.85 -17.89 2.23
C HIS A 233 -7.33 -17.64 2.24
N ALA A 234 -6.69 -17.69 1.09
CA ALA A 234 -5.27 -17.39 0.98
C ALA A 234 -4.95 -15.93 1.36
N ILE A 235 -5.76 -14.98 0.89
CA ILE A 235 -5.60 -13.56 1.25
C ILE A 235 -5.82 -13.35 2.77
N MET A 236 -6.88 -13.92 3.35
CA MET A 236 -7.12 -13.80 4.79
C MET A 236 -6.00 -14.42 5.62
N SER A 237 -5.47 -15.57 5.20
CA SER A 237 -4.35 -16.24 5.85
C SER A 237 -3.03 -15.47 5.72
N ALA A 238 -2.90 -14.56 4.76
CA ALA A 238 -1.70 -13.77 4.57
C ALA A 238 -1.39 -12.83 5.74
N SER A 239 -2.39 -12.45 6.55
CA SER A 239 -2.16 -11.59 7.74
C SER A 239 -1.07 -12.16 8.65
N SER A 240 -1.12 -13.45 8.95
CA SER A 240 -0.11 -14.11 9.80
C SER A 240 1.28 -14.18 9.15
N VAL A 241 1.32 -14.37 7.83
CA VAL A 241 2.58 -14.42 7.06
C VAL A 241 3.20 -13.02 6.97
N ILE A 242 2.40 -11.98 6.78
CA ILE A 242 2.89 -10.60 6.77
C ILE A 242 3.53 -10.26 8.13
N GLU A 243 2.86 -10.56 9.24
CA GLU A 243 3.41 -10.34 10.59
C GLU A 243 4.68 -11.18 10.84
N GLU A 244 4.74 -12.42 10.35
CA GLU A 244 5.94 -13.26 10.42
C GLU A 244 7.11 -12.61 9.68
N VAL A 245 6.89 -12.16 8.44
CA VAL A 245 7.92 -11.50 7.62
C VAL A 245 8.34 -10.15 8.23
N PHE A 246 7.40 -9.36 8.76
CA PHE A 246 7.70 -8.12 9.49
C PHE A 246 8.58 -8.38 10.73
N ASN A 247 8.27 -9.43 11.49
CA ASN A 247 9.07 -9.81 12.66
C ASN A 247 10.48 -10.30 12.28
N ASP A 248 10.60 -11.06 11.19
CA ASP A 248 11.91 -11.51 10.70
C ASP A 248 12.75 -10.32 10.21
N PHE A 249 12.12 -9.37 9.52
CA PHE A 249 12.77 -8.14 9.08
C PHE A 249 13.20 -7.27 10.28
N ALA A 250 12.38 -7.18 11.32
CA ALA A 250 12.71 -6.46 12.54
C ALA A 250 13.92 -7.05 13.28
N LYS A 251 14.04 -8.38 13.35
CA LYS A 251 15.23 -9.06 13.92
C LYS A 251 16.51 -8.69 13.16
N LEU A 252 16.39 -8.45 11.86
CA LEU A 252 17.51 -8.13 11.00
C LEU A 252 17.90 -6.65 11.06
N THR A 253 16.91 -5.76 11.09
CA THR A 253 17.09 -4.32 10.90
C THR A 253 16.85 -3.49 12.15
N GLY A 254 16.13 -4.03 13.13
CA GLY A 254 15.57 -3.28 14.27
C GLY A 254 14.35 -2.44 13.94
N ARG A 255 13.88 -2.40 12.69
CA ARG A 255 12.66 -1.70 12.29
C ARG A 255 11.46 -2.63 12.44
N GLN A 256 10.58 -2.33 13.38
CA GLN A 256 9.38 -3.12 13.64
C GLN A 256 8.18 -2.57 12.87
N TYR A 257 7.53 -3.43 12.11
CA TYR A 257 6.28 -3.16 11.40
C TYR A 257 5.15 -4.06 11.89
N HIS A 258 3.92 -3.61 11.74
CA HIS A 258 2.69 -4.33 12.02
C HIS A 258 1.65 -4.02 10.95
N LEU A 259 0.55 -4.78 10.90
CA LEU A 259 -0.55 -4.51 9.97
C LEU A 259 -1.20 -3.14 10.17
N THR A 260 -1.16 -2.61 11.41
CA THR A 260 -1.57 -1.25 11.78
C THR A 260 -0.38 -0.46 12.33
N LYS A 261 -0.40 0.85 12.20
CA LYS A 261 0.58 1.76 12.77
C LYS A 261 -0.14 2.88 13.50
N THR A 262 0.25 3.13 14.74
CA THR A 262 -0.45 4.09 15.61
C THR A 262 0.53 5.07 16.24
N PHE A 263 0.04 6.25 16.57
CA PHE A 263 0.76 7.23 17.34
C PHE A 263 -0.10 7.72 18.53
N GLN A 264 0.37 7.44 19.74
CA GLN A 264 -0.23 7.88 21.01
C GLN A 264 -1.75 7.62 21.12
N LEU A 265 -2.20 6.40 20.74
CA LEU A 265 -3.60 5.99 20.90
C LEU A 265 -3.92 5.45 22.30
N GLU A 266 -2.94 5.14 23.12
CA GLU A 266 -3.12 4.50 24.43
C GLU A 266 -3.97 5.35 25.39
N ASP A 267 -3.81 6.67 25.32
CA ASP A 267 -4.54 7.65 26.12
C ASP A 267 -5.39 8.61 25.28
N ALA A 268 -5.46 8.41 23.96
CA ALA A 268 -6.17 9.30 23.06
C ALA A 268 -7.68 9.25 23.29
N GLU A 269 -8.33 10.40 23.23
CA GLU A 269 -9.78 10.56 23.23
C GLU A 269 -10.32 10.82 21.81
N ILE A 270 -9.47 11.40 20.95
CA ILE A 270 -9.77 11.66 19.54
C ILE A 270 -8.60 11.21 18.66
N ALA A 271 -8.88 10.82 17.42
CA ALA A 271 -7.83 10.47 16.49
C ALA A 271 -8.16 10.84 15.04
N ILE A 272 -7.10 10.98 14.24
CA ILE A 272 -7.17 10.98 12.78
C ILE A 272 -6.69 9.62 12.27
N PHE A 273 -7.44 9.02 11.34
CA PHE A 273 -6.99 7.91 10.51
C PHE A 273 -6.64 8.45 9.12
N ALA A 274 -5.44 8.18 8.62
CA ALA A 274 -5.00 8.58 7.29
C ALA A 274 -4.00 7.58 6.72
N LEU A 275 -4.01 7.36 5.40
CA LEU A 275 -3.03 6.54 4.69
C LEU A 275 -1.83 7.38 4.21
N GLY A 276 -0.75 6.67 3.87
CA GLY A 276 0.39 7.24 3.18
C GLY A 276 1.12 8.32 3.98
N THR A 277 1.70 9.27 3.27
CA THR A 277 2.49 10.37 3.85
C THR A 277 1.70 11.27 4.80
N THR A 278 0.38 11.32 4.64
CA THR A 278 -0.51 12.13 5.50
C THR A 278 -0.51 11.64 6.95
N TYR A 279 -0.26 10.36 7.20
CA TYR A 279 -0.07 9.85 8.56
C TYR A 279 1.04 10.60 9.32
N GLU A 280 2.18 10.83 8.68
CA GLU A 280 3.30 11.54 9.31
C GLU A 280 2.99 13.02 9.56
N SER A 281 2.29 13.67 8.63
CA SER A 281 1.80 15.03 8.82
C SER A 281 0.78 15.13 9.95
N ALA A 282 -0.11 14.15 10.07
CA ALA A 282 -1.10 14.09 11.14
C ALA A 282 -0.44 13.90 12.52
N ILE A 283 0.70 13.22 12.62
CA ILE A 283 1.49 13.15 13.87
C ILE A 283 1.95 14.54 14.31
N VAL A 284 2.38 15.38 13.37
CA VAL A 284 2.78 16.77 13.72
C VAL A 284 1.60 17.55 14.29
N ALA A 285 0.44 17.48 13.62
CA ALA A 285 -0.79 18.12 14.10
C ALA A 285 -1.23 17.57 15.47
N ALA A 286 -1.19 16.25 15.69
CA ALA A 286 -1.52 15.63 16.96
C ALA A 286 -0.62 16.13 18.09
N LYS A 287 0.68 16.30 17.82
CA LYS A 287 1.62 16.90 18.80
C LYS A 287 1.24 18.34 19.15
N GLU A 288 0.80 19.15 18.19
CA GLU A 288 0.31 20.53 18.46
C GLU A 288 -0.97 20.51 19.29
N MET A 289 -1.91 19.59 19.02
CA MET A 289 -3.12 19.44 19.85
C MET A 289 -2.78 19.03 21.29
N ARG A 290 -1.84 18.12 21.46
CA ARG A 290 -1.40 17.68 22.79
C ARG A 290 -0.74 18.80 23.59
N LYS A 291 -0.05 19.75 22.97
CA LYS A 291 0.43 20.97 23.64
C LYS A 291 -0.71 21.83 24.17
N LYS A 292 -1.90 21.78 23.54
CA LYS A 292 -3.13 22.45 23.99
C LYS A 292 -3.90 21.62 25.05
N GLY A 293 -3.39 20.47 25.47
CA GLY A 293 -4.04 19.58 26.45
C GLY A 293 -5.09 18.63 25.86
N ILE A 294 -5.20 18.56 24.52
CA ILE A 294 -6.13 17.66 23.82
C ILE A 294 -5.44 16.32 23.58
N LYS A 295 -6.04 15.22 24.03
CA LYS A 295 -5.49 13.85 23.88
C LYS A 295 -5.75 13.31 22.47
N ALA A 296 -4.97 13.80 21.52
CA ALA A 296 -5.03 13.44 20.12
C ALA A 296 -4.09 12.29 19.78
N GLY A 297 -4.55 11.37 18.96
CA GLY A 297 -3.76 10.26 18.42
C GLY A 297 -3.88 10.16 16.90
N VAL A 298 -3.07 9.30 16.27
CA VAL A 298 -3.13 9.05 14.83
C VAL A 298 -3.06 7.54 14.58
N ALA A 299 -3.80 7.07 13.58
CA ALA A 299 -3.78 5.69 13.11
C ALA A 299 -3.60 5.60 11.60
N THR A 300 -2.99 4.52 11.15
CA THR A 300 -2.94 4.08 9.75
C THR A 300 -2.84 2.57 9.67
N ILE A 301 -2.88 2.03 8.46
CA ILE A 301 -2.63 0.62 8.18
C ILE A 301 -1.45 0.47 7.21
N HIS A 302 -0.68 -0.61 7.39
CA HIS A 302 0.29 -1.07 6.40
C HIS A 302 -0.30 -2.14 5.46
N SER A 303 -1.41 -2.77 5.82
CA SER A 303 -2.09 -3.75 4.98
C SER A 303 -3.51 -3.28 4.63
N LEU A 304 -3.73 -2.94 3.36
CA LEU A 304 -5.07 -2.66 2.82
C LEU A 304 -5.81 -3.96 2.49
N ARG A 305 -5.08 -4.98 2.04
CA ARG A 305 -5.55 -6.35 1.82
C ARG A 305 -4.47 -7.37 2.23
N PRO A 306 -4.76 -8.26 3.12
CA PRO A 306 -5.99 -8.38 3.92
C PRO A 306 -6.17 -7.17 4.84
N PHE A 307 -7.43 -6.71 5.03
CA PHE A 307 -7.69 -5.58 5.91
C PHE A 307 -7.67 -6.03 7.38
N PRO A 308 -6.97 -5.33 8.28
CA PRO A 308 -6.77 -5.76 9.67
C PRO A 308 -7.93 -5.33 10.59
N TYR A 309 -9.17 -5.78 10.30
CA TYR A 309 -10.39 -5.35 11.00
C TYR A 309 -10.29 -5.45 12.51
N GLU A 310 -9.95 -6.62 13.03
CA GLU A 310 -9.89 -6.87 14.48
C GLU A 310 -8.82 -6.01 15.15
N ARG A 311 -7.61 -5.97 14.59
CA ARG A 311 -6.50 -5.22 15.16
C ARG A 311 -6.80 -3.72 15.17
N LEU A 312 -7.23 -3.17 14.05
CA LEU A 312 -7.55 -1.75 13.93
C LEU A 312 -8.69 -1.35 14.87
N GLY A 313 -9.75 -2.15 14.93
CA GLY A 313 -10.87 -1.88 15.84
C GLY A 313 -10.45 -1.92 17.32
N GLN A 314 -9.50 -2.78 17.70
CA GLN A 314 -8.93 -2.78 19.05
C GLN A 314 -8.05 -1.55 19.31
N ASP A 315 -7.26 -1.13 18.33
CA ASP A 315 -6.42 0.08 18.45
C ASP A 315 -7.28 1.34 18.66
N LEU A 316 -8.48 1.39 18.05
CA LEU A 316 -9.40 2.55 18.09
C LEU A 316 -10.44 2.51 19.24
N LYS A 317 -10.44 1.48 20.08
CA LYS A 317 -11.54 1.18 21.04
C LYS A 317 -11.81 2.23 22.10
N ASN A 318 -10.83 3.07 22.44
CA ASN A 318 -10.94 4.05 23.53
C ASN A 318 -11.33 5.44 23.03
N LEU A 319 -11.47 5.63 21.72
CA LEU A 319 -11.77 6.92 21.13
C LEU A 319 -13.23 7.35 21.39
N LYS A 320 -13.43 8.64 21.56
CA LYS A 320 -14.74 9.30 21.60
C LYS A 320 -15.15 9.83 20.23
N ALA A 321 -14.16 10.30 19.43
CA ALA A 321 -14.38 10.72 18.05
C ALA A 321 -13.19 10.33 17.15
N LEU A 322 -13.48 10.08 15.88
CA LEU A 322 -12.53 9.62 14.86
C LEU A 322 -12.79 10.30 13.52
N ALA A 323 -11.80 11.03 13.01
CA ALA A 323 -11.79 11.54 11.65
C ALA A 323 -11.11 10.53 10.72
N ILE A 324 -11.80 10.11 9.66
CA ILE A 324 -11.25 9.24 8.63
C ILE A 324 -11.01 10.07 7.38
N LEU A 325 -9.74 10.18 7.00
CA LEU A 325 -9.28 10.96 5.87
C LEU A 325 -9.10 10.07 4.64
N ASP A 326 -9.80 10.38 3.58
CA ASP A 326 -9.73 9.70 2.28
C ASP A 326 -9.12 10.59 1.22
N LYS A 327 -7.96 10.21 0.69
CA LYS A 327 -7.29 10.88 -0.45
C LYS A 327 -7.85 10.35 -1.77
N SER A 328 -9.17 10.15 -1.81
CA SER A 328 -9.94 9.75 -2.99
C SER A 328 -11.42 10.10 -2.80
N SER A 329 -12.15 10.26 -3.89
CA SER A 329 -13.59 10.48 -3.87
C SER A 329 -14.29 9.47 -4.77
N PRO A 330 -15.01 8.49 -4.18
CA PRO A 330 -15.75 7.49 -4.97
C PRO A 330 -17.11 8.04 -5.42
N ALA A 331 -17.15 9.17 -6.08
CA ALA A 331 -18.31 9.90 -6.60
C ALA A 331 -19.69 9.29 -6.23
N GLY A 332 -20.38 9.94 -5.27
CA GLY A 332 -21.70 9.51 -4.82
C GLY A 332 -21.73 8.50 -3.66
N ALA A 333 -20.58 8.26 -3.01
CA ALA A 333 -20.48 7.40 -1.84
C ALA A 333 -19.51 7.98 -0.79
N MET A 334 -19.53 7.41 0.41
CA MET A 334 -18.52 7.69 1.44
C MET A 334 -17.15 7.17 0.99
N GLY A 335 -16.09 7.76 1.54
CA GLY A 335 -14.71 7.38 1.24
C GLY A 335 -14.42 5.89 1.43
N ALA A 336 -13.48 5.37 0.68
CA ALA A 336 -13.15 3.94 0.74
C ALA A 336 -12.65 3.52 2.12
N MET A 337 -11.78 4.32 2.75
CA MET A 337 -11.30 4.03 4.10
C MET A 337 -12.38 4.28 5.14
N PHE A 338 -13.27 5.26 4.94
CA PHE A 338 -14.41 5.45 5.84
C PHE A 338 -15.21 4.15 5.97
N ASN A 339 -15.53 3.49 4.87
CA ASN A 339 -16.28 2.24 4.89
C ASN A 339 -15.52 1.09 5.58
N GLU A 340 -14.22 0.93 5.30
CA GLU A 340 -13.42 -0.14 5.91
C GLU A 340 -13.20 0.08 7.41
N VAL A 341 -12.85 1.30 7.81
CA VAL A 341 -12.56 1.63 9.22
C VAL A 341 -13.83 1.60 10.07
N THR A 342 -14.95 2.12 9.57
CA THR A 342 -16.24 2.01 10.27
C THR A 342 -16.68 0.56 10.44
N SER A 343 -16.43 -0.29 9.44
CA SER A 343 -16.66 -1.74 9.56
C SER A 343 -15.81 -2.36 10.65
N ALA A 344 -14.51 -2.00 10.75
CA ALA A 344 -13.62 -2.49 11.81
C ALA A 344 -14.12 -2.05 13.20
N VAL A 345 -14.49 -0.78 13.33
CA VAL A 345 -15.04 -0.23 14.59
C VAL A 345 -16.34 -0.95 14.98
N TYR A 346 -17.27 -1.11 14.04
CA TYR A 346 -18.55 -1.77 14.30
C TYR A 346 -18.39 -3.25 14.75
N GLN A 347 -17.53 -4.01 14.06
CA GLN A 347 -17.29 -5.42 14.37
C GLN A 347 -16.66 -5.63 15.75
N THR A 348 -15.84 -4.70 16.23
CA THR A 348 -15.11 -4.86 17.49
C THR A 348 -15.78 -4.19 18.68
N GLN A 349 -16.54 -3.12 18.46
CA GLN A 349 -17.08 -2.27 19.54
C GLN A 349 -18.61 -2.31 19.64
N GLY A 350 -19.29 -2.81 18.64
CA GLY A 350 -20.75 -2.92 18.61
C GLY A 350 -21.41 -1.53 18.73
N THR A 351 -22.25 -1.33 19.78
CA THR A 351 -23.00 -0.08 19.99
C THR A 351 -22.21 1.03 20.70
N LYS A 352 -21.04 0.73 21.26
CA LYS A 352 -20.17 1.70 21.90
C LYS A 352 -19.02 2.10 20.96
N HIS A 353 -19.34 2.84 19.94
CA HIS A 353 -18.35 3.30 18.96
C HIS A 353 -18.13 4.82 19.06
N PRO A 354 -16.97 5.35 18.64
CA PRO A 354 -16.75 6.78 18.56
C PRO A 354 -17.72 7.46 17.59
N VAL A 355 -17.86 8.77 17.72
CA VAL A 355 -18.42 9.61 16.67
C VAL A 355 -17.46 9.59 15.48
N VAL A 356 -17.93 9.30 14.27
CA VAL A 356 -17.06 9.10 13.10
C VAL A 356 -17.42 10.07 11.99
N SER A 357 -16.41 10.74 11.43
CA SER A 357 -16.54 11.66 10.29
C SER A 357 -15.58 11.30 9.16
N ASN A 358 -15.95 11.68 7.93
CA ASN A 358 -15.19 11.43 6.72
C ASN A 358 -14.72 12.76 6.09
N TYR A 359 -13.43 12.85 5.80
CA TYR A 359 -12.84 14.01 5.17
C TYR A 359 -12.18 13.62 3.85
N ILE A 360 -12.75 14.09 2.73
CA ILE A 360 -12.14 13.97 1.41
C ILE A 360 -11.11 15.09 1.26
N TYR A 361 -9.88 14.73 0.92
CA TYR A 361 -8.78 15.68 0.83
C TYR A 361 -7.77 15.31 -0.27
N GLY A 362 -6.92 16.25 -0.64
CA GLY A 362 -5.68 15.99 -1.37
C GLY A 362 -5.87 15.38 -2.77
N LEU A 363 -7.06 15.49 -3.36
CA LEU A 363 -7.30 14.98 -4.71
C LEU A 363 -6.39 15.68 -5.72
N GLY A 364 -5.72 14.88 -6.57
CA GLY A 364 -4.72 15.40 -7.48
C GLY A 364 -3.61 16.16 -6.76
N GLU A 365 -3.29 15.74 -5.52
CA GLU A 365 -2.22 16.27 -4.65
C GLU A 365 -2.42 17.72 -4.20
N ARG A 366 -3.68 18.18 -4.06
CA ARG A 366 -3.90 19.45 -3.38
C ARG A 366 -3.36 19.39 -1.95
N ASP A 367 -2.60 20.40 -1.55
CA ASP A 367 -1.93 20.45 -0.25
C ASP A 367 -2.89 20.24 0.92
N MET A 368 -2.53 19.28 1.78
CA MET A 368 -3.09 19.10 3.11
C MET A 368 -2.10 19.66 4.13
N THR A 369 -2.38 20.86 4.62
CA THR A 369 -1.48 21.55 5.55
C THR A 369 -1.64 21.07 6.98
N ILE A 370 -0.63 21.29 7.82
CA ILE A 370 -0.73 21.03 9.27
C ILE A 370 -1.89 21.83 9.88
N THR A 371 -2.17 23.05 9.39
CA THR A 371 -3.31 23.86 9.84
C THR A 371 -4.64 23.15 9.58
N HIS A 372 -4.86 22.62 8.36
CA HIS A 372 -6.08 21.84 8.05
C HIS A 372 -6.22 20.62 8.97
N LEU A 373 -5.13 19.92 9.26
CA LEU A 373 -5.16 18.77 10.17
C LEU A 373 -5.47 19.19 11.63
N CYS A 374 -4.97 20.34 12.07
CA CYS A 374 -5.31 20.91 13.37
C CYS A 374 -6.79 21.30 13.43
N GLU A 375 -7.33 21.93 12.39
CA GLU A 375 -8.76 22.28 12.28
C GLU A 375 -9.65 21.03 12.38
N ILE A 376 -9.28 19.94 11.69
CA ILE A 376 -10.01 18.66 11.80
C ILE A 376 -9.96 18.12 13.23
N PHE A 377 -8.81 18.17 13.91
CA PHE A 377 -8.72 17.75 15.30
C PHE A 377 -9.60 18.62 16.23
N GLU A 378 -9.68 19.92 15.99
CA GLU A 378 -10.55 20.82 16.75
C GLU A 378 -12.04 20.49 16.53
N GLU A 379 -12.46 20.23 15.28
CA GLU A 379 -13.82 19.80 14.95
C GLU A 379 -14.20 18.49 15.64
N ILE A 380 -13.38 17.44 15.51
CA ILE A 380 -13.70 16.15 16.15
C ILE A 380 -13.56 16.18 17.68
N ASN A 381 -12.82 17.14 18.23
CA ASN A 381 -12.80 17.34 19.68
C ASN A 381 -14.15 17.94 20.17
N GLU A 382 -14.78 18.82 19.41
CA GLU A 382 -16.14 19.28 19.69
C GLU A 382 -17.16 18.14 19.59
N ASP A 383 -17.04 17.28 18.59
CA ASP A 383 -17.89 16.09 18.44
C ASP A 383 -17.74 15.14 19.62
N ALA A 384 -16.51 14.91 20.09
CA ALA A 384 -16.24 14.09 21.27
C ALA A 384 -16.86 14.65 22.54
N LEU A 385 -16.85 15.99 22.72
CA LEU A 385 -17.44 16.67 23.87
C LEU A 385 -18.97 16.62 23.83
N LYS A 386 -19.59 16.71 22.65
CA LYS A 386 -21.03 16.68 22.47
C LYS A 386 -21.61 15.27 22.34
N GLY A 387 -20.77 14.28 22.02
CA GLY A 387 -21.18 12.90 21.75
C GLY A 387 -21.96 12.72 20.44
N THR A 388 -21.88 13.68 19.53
CA THR A 388 -22.56 13.68 18.23
C THR A 388 -21.81 14.54 17.22
N LEU A 389 -22.04 14.30 15.92
CA LEU A 389 -21.50 15.17 14.86
C LEU A 389 -22.04 16.59 14.98
N THR A 390 -21.16 17.56 14.83
CA THR A 390 -21.48 19.01 14.81
C THR A 390 -21.46 19.58 13.39
N HIS A 391 -21.11 18.73 12.41
CA HIS A 391 -20.95 19.06 11.00
C HIS A 391 -21.44 17.89 10.12
N PRO A 392 -21.52 18.03 8.79
CA PRO A 392 -21.86 16.91 7.90
C PRO A 392 -20.89 15.75 8.05
N THR A 393 -21.42 14.52 7.97
CA THR A 393 -20.59 13.29 8.09
C THR A 393 -19.45 13.26 7.09
N GLN A 394 -19.64 13.78 5.88
CA GLN A 394 -18.59 13.89 4.87
C GLN A 394 -18.36 15.35 4.49
N GLN A 395 -17.08 15.74 4.44
CA GLN A 395 -16.64 17.06 4.06
C GLN A 395 -15.47 16.98 3.07
N PHE A 396 -15.30 18.05 2.27
CA PHE A 396 -14.15 18.23 1.38
C PHE A 396 -13.23 19.31 1.97
N ILE A 397 -12.01 18.94 2.32
CA ILE A 397 -11.02 19.87 2.90
C ILE A 397 -10.20 20.54 1.80
N GLY A 398 -10.00 21.84 1.97
CA GLY A 398 -9.20 22.66 1.04
C GLY A 398 -9.90 22.97 -0.28
N LEU A 399 -11.20 22.73 -0.38
CA LEU A 399 -11.99 23.14 -1.55
C LEU A 399 -12.02 24.66 -1.67
N ARG A 400 -11.71 25.21 -2.85
CA ARG A 400 -11.70 26.66 -3.09
C ARG A 400 -13.10 27.20 -3.28
N GLY A 401 -13.58 27.94 -2.27
CA GLY A 401 -14.78 28.78 -2.33
C GLY A 401 -16.09 28.03 -2.56
N PRO A 402 -17.21 28.63 -2.14
CA PRO A 402 -18.52 28.00 -2.35
C PRO A 402 -19.06 28.17 -3.76
N LYS A 403 -18.35 28.84 -4.66
CA LYS A 403 -18.89 29.29 -5.95
C LYS A 403 -17.91 29.05 -7.07
N MET A 404 -17.79 27.83 -7.49
CA MET A 404 -17.50 27.59 -8.89
C MET A 404 -18.82 27.85 -9.65
N SER A 405 -18.76 28.64 -10.72
CA SER A 405 -19.95 29.04 -11.51
C SER A 405 -20.70 27.87 -12.18
N PHE A 406 -20.22 26.65 -11.99
CA PHE A 406 -20.79 25.40 -12.51
C PHE A 406 -21.25 24.41 -11.42
N PHE A 407 -21.28 24.86 -10.17
CA PHE A 407 -21.93 24.16 -9.06
C PHE A 407 -23.24 24.84 -8.68
#